data_ed7af882775c13d41d37a12492fd9f29
#
_entry.id   ed7af882775c13d41d37a12492fd9f29
#
_cell.length_a   1.000
_cell.length_b   1.000
_cell.length_c   1.000
_cell.angle_alpha   90.00
_cell.angle_beta   90.00
_cell.angle_gamma   90.00
#
_symmetry.space_group_name_H-M   'P 1'
#
loop_
_entity.id
_entity.type
_entity.pdbx_description
1 polymer ?
#
loop_
_entity_poly.entity_id
_entity_poly.type
_entity_poly.pdbx_seq_one_letter_code
_entity_poly.pdbx_strand_id
1 'polypeptide(L)'
;MDPSGFSAPGGSIVRRLFAAVLLVVALAGCAAEPDPPPPAFNATDVMFLQMSLDYIGQGDQVVALAERRAGDPRVRALAIELRGQWQGESATMRRWLTGWQQPPSADPAAGAHAGHGELHSLRPSDLAELEAAKGTDFDRTAVSLLLGHLHNCVELTRMEATGGQYPPAKALAETMTRQRQGQIQRMLALAA
;
A
#
# COMPACT_ATOMS: atom_id res chain seq x y z
N MET A 1 70.58 -71.14 -16.33
CA MET A 1 70.78 -69.78 -15.79
C MET A 1 69.53 -69.01 -15.96
N ASP A 2 68.88 -68.85 -14.83
CA ASP A 2 67.63 -68.13 -14.63
C ASP A 2 67.86 -66.63 -14.47
N PRO A 3 67.03 -65.76 -14.96
CA PRO A 3 66.73 -64.56 -14.16
C PRO A 3 65.27 -64.32 -13.97
N SER A 4 64.94 -64.41 -12.75
CA SER A 4 63.89 -63.90 -11.92
C SER A 4 63.12 -62.67 -12.37
N GLY A 5 61.81 -62.81 -12.18
CA GLY A 5 60.79 -61.80 -12.35
C GLY A 5 60.89 -60.61 -11.39
N PHE A 6 60.32 -59.53 -11.87
CA PHE A 6 60.06 -58.32 -11.09
C PHE A 6 58.54 -58.00 -11.20
N SER A 7 57.78 -58.40 -10.20
CA SER A 7 56.36 -58.01 -10.04
C SER A 7 56.31 -56.66 -9.29
N ALA A 8 55.77 -55.65 -9.88
CA ALA A 8 55.48 -54.38 -9.23
C ALA A 8 54.03 -54.38 -8.66
N PRO A 9 53.82 -54.12 -7.37
CA PRO A 9 52.53 -53.89 -6.79
C PRO A 9 52.26 -52.41 -6.67
N GLY A 10 51.53 -51.84 -7.66
CA GLY A 10 51.22 -50.41 -7.63
C GLY A 10 49.80 -50.01 -8.04
N GLY A 11 48.99 -50.96 -8.47
CA GLY A 11 47.71 -50.63 -9.12
C GLY A 11 46.49 -50.47 -8.17
N SER A 12 46.53 -50.95 -6.94
CA SER A 12 45.35 -51.00 -6.09
C SER A 12 45.12 -49.77 -5.19
N ILE A 13 46.18 -49.07 -4.80
CA ILE A 13 46.09 -47.92 -3.89
C ILE A 13 45.58 -46.67 -4.65
N VAL A 14 46.07 -46.43 -5.86
CA VAL A 14 45.67 -45.31 -6.71
C VAL A 14 44.18 -45.47 -7.11
N ARG A 15 43.73 -46.66 -7.39
CA ARG A 15 42.32 -46.96 -7.77
C ARG A 15 41.34 -46.72 -6.57
N ARG A 16 41.78 -47.00 -5.33
CA ARG A 16 41.00 -46.79 -4.11
C ARG A 16 40.97 -45.33 -3.75
N LEU A 17 41.99 -44.54 -3.97
CA LEU A 17 42.03 -43.08 -3.73
C LEU A 17 41.16 -42.33 -4.75
N PHE A 18 41.11 -42.74 -6.02
CA PHE A 18 40.21 -42.16 -7.03
C PHE A 18 38.73 -42.45 -6.71
N ALA A 19 38.40 -43.64 -6.21
CA ALA A 19 37.02 -43.97 -5.82
C ALA A 19 36.56 -43.19 -4.58
N ALA A 20 37.44 -42.92 -3.61
CA ALA A 20 37.16 -42.12 -2.42
C ALA A 20 36.95 -40.62 -2.74
N VAL A 21 37.74 -40.04 -3.67
CA VAL A 21 37.62 -38.65 -4.06
C VAL A 21 36.33 -38.43 -4.87
N LEU A 22 35.91 -39.36 -5.73
CA LEU A 22 34.65 -39.27 -6.46
C LEU A 22 33.41 -39.39 -5.56
N LEU A 23 33.49 -40.12 -4.44
CA LEU A 23 32.39 -40.26 -3.48
C LEU A 23 32.20 -38.98 -2.64
N VAL A 24 33.27 -38.25 -2.32
CA VAL A 24 33.21 -37.00 -1.55
C VAL A 24 32.65 -35.84 -2.37
N VAL A 25 32.86 -35.79 -3.70
CA VAL A 25 32.29 -34.78 -4.59
C VAL A 25 30.80 -34.94 -4.81
N ALA A 26 30.26 -36.17 -4.70
CA ALA A 26 28.81 -36.44 -4.86
C ALA A 26 27.96 -36.03 -3.63
N LEU A 27 28.55 -35.76 -2.47
CA LEU A 27 27.84 -35.32 -1.25
C LEU A 27 27.75 -33.79 -1.07
N ALA A 28 28.40 -33.01 -1.94
CA ALA A 28 28.37 -31.55 -1.89
C ALA A 28 27.18 -30.91 -2.67
N GLY A 29 26.24 -31.70 -3.17
CA GLY A 29 25.25 -31.28 -4.14
C GLY A 29 23.81 -31.00 -3.64
N CYS A 30 23.59 -30.80 -2.35
CA CYS A 30 22.26 -30.39 -1.83
C CYS A 30 22.40 -29.34 -0.73
N ALA A 31 23.11 -28.25 -1.02
CA ALA A 31 22.81 -27.00 -0.30
C ALA A 31 21.53 -26.48 -0.96
N ALA A 32 20.39 -26.55 -0.26
CA ALA A 32 19.20 -25.84 -0.65
C ALA A 32 19.58 -24.35 -0.81
N GLU A 33 19.30 -23.77 -1.98
CA GLU A 33 19.44 -22.32 -2.11
C GLU A 33 18.62 -21.67 -0.99
N PRO A 34 19.17 -20.67 -0.27
CA PRO A 34 18.42 -19.96 0.74
C PRO A 34 17.16 -19.37 0.08
N ASP A 35 16.01 -19.53 0.73
CA ASP A 35 14.76 -18.93 0.28
C ASP A 35 14.99 -17.44 -0.02
N PRO A 36 14.44 -16.90 -1.11
CA PRO A 36 14.55 -15.50 -1.42
C PRO A 36 14.01 -14.69 -0.23
N PRO A 37 14.62 -13.56 0.12
CA PRO A 37 14.14 -12.73 1.22
C PRO A 37 12.67 -12.37 0.95
N PRO A 38 11.82 -12.33 1.99
CA PRO A 38 10.42 -11.97 1.83
C PRO A 38 10.31 -10.60 1.15
N PRO A 39 9.29 -10.38 0.30
CA PRO A 39 9.10 -9.11 -0.36
C PRO A 39 9.03 -7.98 0.68
N ALA A 40 9.57 -6.82 0.31
CA ALA A 40 9.61 -5.65 1.21
C ALA A 40 8.21 -5.11 1.54
N PHE A 41 7.15 -5.55 0.86
CA PHE A 41 5.74 -5.17 1.03
C PHE A 41 4.84 -6.42 0.93
N ASN A 42 3.59 -6.30 1.38
CA ASN A 42 2.58 -7.36 1.31
C ASN A 42 1.29 -6.89 0.60
N ALA A 43 0.28 -7.76 0.55
CA ALA A 43 -1.00 -7.45 -0.08
C ALA A 43 -1.77 -6.32 0.65
N THR A 44 -1.61 -6.18 1.97
CA THR A 44 -2.23 -5.10 2.74
C THR A 44 -1.66 -3.74 2.34
N ASP A 45 -0.32 -3.63 2.17
CA ASP A 45 0.31 -2.39 1.68
C ASP A 45 -0.23 -2.00 0.31
N VAL A 46 -0.33 -2.95 -0.63
CA VAL A 46 -0.87 -2.70 -1.98
C VAL A 46 -2.33 -2.22 -1.90
N MET A 47 -3.16 -2.93 -1.14
CA MET A 47 -4.57 -2.60 -0.96
C MET A 47 -4.74 -1.22 -0.31
N PHE A 48 -3.97 -0.91 0.73
CA PHE A 48 -3.97 0.42 1.37
C PHE A 48 -3.69 1.53 0.37
N LEU A 49 -2.64 1.39 -0.45
CA LEU A 49 -2.27 2.41 -1.43
C LEU A 49 -3.35 2.58 -2.50
N GLN A 50 -3.88 1.49 -3.04
CA GLN A 50 -4.92 1.51 -4.07
C GLN A 50 -6.22 2.14 -3.57
N MET A 51 -6.71 1.70 -2.41
CA MET A 51 -7.93 2.25 -1.80
C MET A 51 -7.76 3.72 -1.39
N SER A 52 -6.58 4.10 -0.88
CA SER A 52 -6.29 5.49 -0.55
C SER A 52 -6.33 6.39 -1.79
N LEU A 53 -5.78 5.94 -2.92
CA LEU A 53 -5.84 6.68 -4.18
C LEU A 53 -7.28 6.85 -4.68
N ASP A 54 -8.10 5.82 -4.54
CA ASP A 54 -9.52 5.86 -4.91
C ASP A 54 -10.29 6.84 -4.00
N TYR A 55 -10.12 6.74 -2.69
CA TYR A 55 -10.74 7.67 -1.73
C TYR A 55 -10.30 9.12 -1.97
N ILE A 56 -9.02 9.37 -2.20
CA ILE A 56 -8.54 10.71 -2.54
C ILE A 56 -9.25 11.23 -3.82
N GLY A 57 -9.39 10.38 -4.84
CA GLY A 57 -10.09 10.75 -6.07
C GLY A 57 -11.56 11.11 -5.84
N GLN A 58 -12.25 10.39 -4.96
CA GLN A 58 -13.64 10.69 -4.57
C GLN A 58 -13.72 11.99 -3.77
N GLY A 59 -12.90 12.14 -2.74
CA GLY A 59 -12.89 13.33 -1.90
C GLY A 59 -12.48 14.60 -2.65
N ASP A 60 -11.59 14.50 -3.66
CA ASP A 60 -11.15 15.64 -4.47
C ASP A 60 -12.32 16.33 -5.18
N GLN A 61 -13.37 15.60 -5.54
CA GLN A 61 -14.58 16.17 -6.14
C GLN A 61 -15.27 17.15 -5.18
N VAL A 62 -15.39 16.78 -3.90
CA VAL A 62 -15.99 17.63 -2.86
C VAL A 62 -15.09 18.83 -2.53
N VAL A 63 -13.79 18.62 -2.32
CA VAL A 63 -12.89 19.72 -2.00
C VAL A 63 -12.73 20.70 -3.14
N ALA A 64 -12.74 20.23 -4.40
CA ALA A 64 -12.70 21.10 -5.57
C ALA A 64 -13.95 21.99 -5.70
N LEU A 65 -15.12 21.50 -5.30
CA LEU A 65 -16.34 22.30 -5.20
C LEU A 65 -16.25 23.28 -4.02
N ALA A 66 -15.82 22.84 -2.85
CA ALA A 66 -15.71 23.66 -1.66
C ALA A 66 -14.69 24.80 -1.83
N GLU A 67 -13.56 24.54 -2.46
CA GLU A 67 -12.55 25.56 -2.79
C GLU A 67 -13.11 26.71 -3.61
N ARG A 68 -13.98 26.39 -4.58
CA ARG A 68 -14.57 27.39 -5.50
C ARG A 68 -15.81 28.06 -4.94
N ARG A 69 -16.65 27.37 -4.15
CA ARG A 69 -18.00 27.78 -3.85
C ARG A 69 -18.30 28.04 -2.37
N ALA A 70 -17.45 27.58 -1.44
CA ALA A 70 -17.70 27.76 -0.03
C ALA A 70 -17.79 29.26 0.33
N GLY A 71 -18.87 29.63 1.02
CA GLY A 71 -19.09 30.97 1.55
C GLY A 71 -18.28 31.21 2.82
N ASP A 72 -18.17 30.19 3.68
CA ASP A 72 -17.34 30.25 4.90
C ASP A 72 -15.84 30.11 4.53
N PRO A 73 -15.01 31.13 4.84
CA PRO A 73 -13.58 31.09 4.53
C PRO A 73 -12.85 29.94 5.24
N ARG A 74 -13.36 29.45 6.38
CA ARG A 74 -12.78 28.33 7.12
C ARG A 74 -13.00 27.01 6.37
N VAL A 75 -14.18 26.82 5.79
CA VAL A 75 -14.48 25.65 4.93
C VAL A 75 -13.59 25.67 3.69
N ARG A 76 -13.46 26.84 3.05
CA ARG A 76 -12.59 27.01 1.87
C ARG A 76 -11.12 26.72 2.21
N ALA A 77 -10.61 27.26 3.30
CA ALA A 77 -9.22 27.02 3.73
C ALA A 77 -8.94 25.56 4.01
N LEU A 78 -9.90 24.86 4.64
CA LEU A 78 -9.79 23.42 4.91
C LEU A 78 -9.80 22.61 3.62
N ALA A 79 -10.61 22.98 2.63
CA ALA A 79 -10.63 22.32 1.32
C ALA A 79 -9.27 22.46 0.60
N ILE A 80 -8.70 23.66 0.58
CA ILE A 80 -7.36 23.92 0.01
C ILE A 80 -6.29 23.08 0.70
N GLU A 81 -6.30 23.04 2.03
CA GLU A 81 -5.36 22.24 2.83
C GLU A 81 -5.46 20.74 2.47
N LEU A 82 -6.68 20.19 2.48
CA LEU A 82 -6.92 18.78 2.14
C LEU A 82 -6.39 18.45 0.76
N ARG A 83 -6.70 19.29 -0.23
CA ARG A 83 -6.27 19.08 -1.61
C ARG A 83 -4.76 19.06 -1.75
N GLY A 84 -4.06 19.99 -1.11
CA GLY A 84 -2.60 20.04 -1.12
C GLY A 84 -1.96 18.79 -0.49
N GLN A 85 -2.51 18.33 0.63
CA GLN A 85 -2.05 17.10 1.29
C GLN A 85 -2.28 15.86 0.39
N TRP A 86 -3.47 15.71 -0.16
CA TRP A 86 -3.84 14.59 -1.01
C TRP A 86 -3.02 14.49 -2.29
N GLN A 87 -2.61 15.61 -2.86
CA GLN A 87 -1.68 15.64 -4.00
C GLN A 87 -0.32 15.02 -3.64
N GLY A 88 0.25 15.39 -2.49
CA GLY A 88 1.51 14.84 -2.01
C GLY A 88 1.42 13.36 -1.66
N GLU A 89 0.35 12.95 -0.98
CA GLU A 89 0.07 11.56 -0.63
C GLU A 89 -0.08 10.70 -1.89
N SER A 90 -0.92 11.13 -2.84
CA SER A 90 -1.13 10.43 -4.11
C SER A 90 0.15 10.27 -4.92
N ALA A 91 0.98 11.29 -4.99
CA ALA A 91 2.26 11.22 -5.70
C ALA A 91 3.19 10.17 -5.05
N THR A 92 3.21 10.08 -3.73
CA THR A 92 4.00 9.10 -2.99
C THR A 92 3.48 7.68 -3.21
N MET A 93 2.17 7.47 -3.07
CA MET A 93 1.53 6.16 -3.23
C MET A 93 1.71 5.61 -4.66
N ARG A 94 1.49 6.45 -5.68
CA ARG A 94 1.70 6.05 -7.09
C ARG A 94 3.15 5.66 -7.37
N ARG A 95 4.11 6.38 -6.80
CA ARG A 95 5.54 6.07 -6.95
C ARG A 95 5.88 4.70 -6.37
N TRP A 96 5.33 4.34 -5.18
CA TRP A 96 5.54 3.03 -4.58
C TRP A 96 4.88 1.92 -5.40
N LEU A 97 3.61 2.07 -5.78
CA LEU A 97 2.93 1.08 -6.61
C LEU A 97 3.66 0.85 -7.94
N THR A 98 4.14 1.92 -8.60
CA THR A 98 4.95 1.80 -9.82
C THR A 98 6.26 1.04 -9.56
N GLY A 99 6.97 1.36 -8.48
CA GLY A 99 8.20 0.65 -8.10
C GLY A 99 7.97 -0.82 -7.76
N TRP A 100 6.78 -1.16 -7.26
CA TRP A 100 6.37 -2.54 -6.97
C TRP A 100 5.73 -3.25 -8.16
N GLN A 101 5.63 -2.60 -9.32
CA GLN A 101 4.96 -3.12 -10.52
C GLN A 101 3.47 -3.49 -10.24
N GLN A 102 2.83 -2.73 -9.36
CA GLN A 102 1.42 -2.88 -9.02
C GLN A 102 0.58 -1.80 -9.72
N PRO A 103 -0.64 -2.13 -10.19
CA PRO A 103 -1.54 -1.15 -10.78
C PRO A 103 -1.98 -0.10 -9.74
N PRO A 104 -2.28 1.15 -10.17
CA PRO A 104 -2.72 2.21 -9.25
C PRO A 104 -4.14 2.04 -8.72
N SER A 105 -4.92 1.12 -9.29
CA SER A 105 -6.28 0.76 -8.87
C SER A 105 -6.40 -0.74 -8.74
N ALA A 106 -7.26 -1.21 -7.84
CA ALA A 106 -7.58 -2.62 -7.73
C ALA A 106 -8.35 -3.10 -8.96
N ASP A 107 -8.18 -4.40 -9.31
CA ASP A 107 -9.01 -5.05 -10.30
C ASP A 107 -10.42 -5.27 -9.72
N PRO A 108 -11.47 -4.67 -10.27
CA PRO A 108 -12.84 -4.86 -9.80
C PRO A 108 -13.28 -6.33 -9.86
N ALA A 109 -12.72 -7.12 -10.78
CA ALA A 109 -13.04 -8.53 -10.95
C ALA A 109 -12.37 -9.44 -9.90
N ALA A 110 -11.30 -8.97 -9.25
CA ALA A 110 -10.54 -9.77 -8.29
C ALA A 110 -11.23 -9.93 -6.93
N GLY A 111 -12.37 -9.26 -6.69
CA GLY A 111 -13.08 -9.30 -5.39
C GLY A 111 -12.27 -8.76 -4.20
N ALA A 112 -11.08 -8.20 -4.45
CA ALA A 112 -10.13 -7.78 -3.42
C ALA A 112 -10.68 -6.72 -2.46
N HIS A 113 -11.75 -6.01 -2.87
CA HIS A 113 -12.42 -4.96 -2.08
C HIS A 113 -13.90 -5.28 -1.83
N ALA A 114 -14.35 -6.52 -2.10
CA ALA A 114 -15.73 -6.92 -1.84
C ALA A 114 -16.08 -6.73 -0.35
N GLY A 115 -17.01 -5.83 -0.07
CA GLY A 115 -17.49 -5.54 1.28
C GLY A 115 -16.81 -4.38 2.01
N HIS A 116 -15.71 -3.82 1.53
CA HIS A 116 -15.03 -2.70 2.19
C HIS A 116 -15.27 -1.33 1.56
N GLY A 117 -15.70 -1.26 0.31
CA GLY A 117 -15.78 0.00 -0.45
C GLY A 117 -17.17 0.64 -0.56
N GLU A 118 -18.23 -0.16 -0.61
CA GLU A 118 -19.56 0.36 -1.00
C GLU A 118 -20.31 1.12 0.10
N LEU A 119 -20.13 0.76 1.37
CA LEU A 119 -20.90 1.34 2.48
C LEU A 119 -20.47 2.77 2.85
N HIS A 120 -19.31 3.22 2.35
CA HIS A 120 -18.68 4.46 2.81
C HIS A 120 -18.18 5.37 1.69
N SER A 121 -18.42 5.00 0.44
CA SER A 121 -18.04 5.80 -0.72
C SER A 121 -18.98 6.99 -0.91
N LEU A 122 -18.45 8.12 -1.37
CA LEU A 122 -19.25 9.23 -1.84
C LEU A 122 -20.08 8.78 -3.05
N ARG A 123 -21.40 8.83 -2.93
CA ARG A 123 -22.32 8.40 -3.97
C ARG A 123 -22.53 9.54 -4.99
N PRO A 124 -22.88 9.23 -6.24
CA PRO A 124 -23.26 10.25 -7.22
C PRO A 124 -24.39 11.17 -6.74
N SER A 125 -25.35 10.64 -5.94
CA SER A 125 -26.41 11.42 -5.30
C SER A 125 -25.88 12.46 -4.31
N ASP A 126 -24.84 12.15 -3.57
CA ASP A 126 -24.25 13.04 -2.56
C ASP A 126 -23.55 14.24 -3.25
N LEU A 127 -22.89 13.98 -4.37
CA LEU A 127 -22.29 15.04 -5.19
C LEU A 127 -23.37 15.91 -5.87
N ALA A 128 -24.44 15.30 -6.38
CA ALA A 128 -25.56 16.05 -6.98
C ALA A 128 -26.25 16.94 -5.93
N GLU A 129 -26.43 16.47 -4.70
CA GLU A 129 -26.95 17.27 -3.59
C GLU A 129 -26.02 18.46 -3.28
N LEU A 130 -24.72 18.23 -3.18
CA LEU A 130 -23.74 19.28 -2.97
C LEU A 130 -23.75 20.32 -4.11
N GLU A 131 -23.86 19.88 -5.35
CA GLU A 131 -23.92 20.77 -6.53
C GLU A 131 -25.17 21.64 -6.52
N ALA A 132 -26.31 21.10 -6.08
CA ALA A 132 -27.58 21.81 -6.00
C ALA A 132 -27.63 22.79 -4.80
N ALA A 133 -26.91 22.51 -3.72
CA ALA A 133 -26.89 23.32 -2.51
C ALA A 133 -26.29 24.72 -2.76
N LYS A 134 -26.73 25.73 -1.97
CA LYS A 134 -26.29 27.14 -2.09
C LYS A 134 -26.06 27.77 -0.73
N GLY A 135 -25.17 28.77 -0.70
CA GLY A 135 -24.89 29.53 0.53
C GLY A 135 -24.48 28.64 1.71
N THR A 136 -25.06 28.83 2.86
CA THR A 136 -24.76 28.09 4.09
C THR A 136 -25.13 26.60 3.97
N ASP A 137 -26.11 26.22 3.17
CA ASP A 137 -26.46 24.82 2.97
C ASP A 137 -25.37 24.11 2.17
N PHE A 138 -24.74 24.78 1.21
CA PHE A 138 -23.57 24.25 0.51
C PHE A 138 -22.42 23.97 1.49
N ASP A 139 -22.07 24.94 2.32
CA ASP A 139 -20.97 24.77 3.30
C ASP A 139 -21.28 23.62 4.26
N ARG A 140 -22.51 23.52 4.76
CA ARG A 140 -22.94 22.44 5.66
C ARG A 140 -22.86 21.07 4.98
N THR A 141 -23.36 20.95 3.76
CA THR A 141 -23.31 19.70 2.99
C THR A 141 -21.87 19.30 2.71
N ALA A 142 -21.02 20.23 2.28
CA ALA A 142 -19.59 19.96 2.04
C ALA A 142 -18.89 19.44 3.29
N VAL A 143 -19.09 20.09 4.44
CA VAL A 143 -18.52 19.66 5.73
C VAL A 143 -19.02 18.28 6.12
N SER A 144 -20.33 18.00 5.99
CA SER A 144 -20.92 16.70 6.31
C SER A 144 -20.33 15.57 5.46
N LEU A 145 -20.22 15.77 4.15
CA LEU A 145 -19.64 14.78 3.23
C LEU A 145 -18.17 14.52 3.54
N LEU A 146 -17.39 15.58 3.77
CA LEU A 146 -15.97 15.45 4.12
C LEU A 146 -15.76 14.79 5.48
N LEU A 147 -16.61 15.04 6.47
CA LEU A 147 -16.56 14.37 7.77
C LEU A 147 -16.69 12.84 7.60
N GLY A 148 -17.73 12.38 6.91
CA GLY A 148 -17.93 10.96 6.63
C GLY A 148 -16.74 10.37 5.87
N HIS A 149 -16.30 11.07 4.83
CA HIS A 149 -15.17 10.66 3.99
C HIS A 149 -13.86 10.50 4.79
N LEU A 150 -13.51 11.47 5.64
CA LEU A 150 -12.29 11.40 6.44
C LEU A 150 -12.34 10.31 7.52
N HIS A 151 -13.52 9.99 8.09
CA HIS A 151 -13.64 8.85 8.99
C HIS A 151 -13.28 7.54 8.29
N ASN A 152 -13.74 7.34 7.08
CA ASN A 152 -13.41 6.15 6.29
C ASN A 152 -11.91 6.07 5.96
N CYS A 153 -11.30 7.22 5.65
CA CYS A 153 -9.85 7.28 5.45
C CYS A 153 -9.08 6.85 6.72
N VAL A 154 -9.57 7.18 7.93
CA VAL A 154 -8.94 6.76 9.19
C VAL A 154 -9.04 5.25 9.38
N GLU A 155 -10.17 4.62 9.06
CA GLU A 155 -10.28 3.16 9.14
C GLU A 155 -9.30 2.45 8.20
N LEU A 156 -9.14 2.96 6.98
CA LEU A 156 -8.18 2.44 6.02
C LEU A 156 -6.73 2.54 6.51
N THR A 157 -6.37 3.67 7.14
CA THR A 157 -5.02 3.85 7.71
C THR A 157 -4.75 2.92 8.88
N ARG A 158 -5.77 2.57 9.69
CA ARG A 158 -5.66 1.58 10.77
C ARG A 158 -5.39 0.17 10.25
N MET A 159 -6.02 -0.20 9.14
CA MET A 159 -5.76 -1.49 8.49
C MET A 159 -4.29 -1.61 8.10
N GLU A 160 -3.73 -0.58 7.49
CA GLU A 160 -2.30 -0.52 7.13
C GLU A 160 -1.40 -0.59 8.36
N ALA A 161 -1.66 0.20 9.38
CA ALA A 161 -0.87 0.23 10.61
C ALA A 161 -0.78 -1.16 11.27
N THR A 162 -1.86 -1.97 11.17
CA THR A 162 -1.95 -3.30 11.77
C THR A 162 -1.36 -4.39 10.87
N GLY A 163 -1.73 -4.40 9.60
CA GLY A 163 -1.48 -5.50 8.68
C GLY A 163 -0.40 -5.23 7.63
N GLY A 164 0.01 -3.99 7.43
CA GLY A 164 1.06 -3.61 6.48
C GLY A 164 2.44 -4.11 6.90
N GLN A 165 3.29 -4.33 5.91
CA GLN A 165 4.66 -4.81 6.09
C GLN A 165 5.70 -3.74 5.74
N TYR A 166 5.39 -2.83 4.81
CA TYR A 166 6.32 -1.81 4.34
C TYR A 166 6.42 -0.63 5.31
N PRO A 167 7.56 -0.44 6.03
CA PRO A 167 7.66 0.57 7.07
C PRO A 167 7.32 2.00 6.61
N PRO A 168 7.70 2.45 5.38
CA PRO A 168 7.32 3.77 4.92
C PRO A 168 5.80 3.94 4.69
N ALA A 169 5.06 2.89 4.25
CA ALA A 169 3.62 2.96 4.09
C ALA A 169 2.92 3.04 5.45
N LYS A 170 3.38 2.27 6.44
CA LYS A 170 2.90 2.37 7.82
C LYS A 170 3.11 3.76 8.41
N ALA A 171 4.29 4.35 8.22
CA ALA A 171 4.58 5.72 8.68
C ALA A 171 3.71 6.77 7.99
N LEU A 172 3.41 6.59 6.69
CA LEU A 172 2.46 7.41 5.95
C LEU A 172 1.06 7.27 6.55
N ALA A 173 0.57 6.05 6.78
CA ALA A 173 -0.75 5.77 7.35
C ALA A 173 -0.91 6.41 8.73
N GLU A 174 0.09 6.32 9.61
CA GLU A 174 0.09 7.00 10.91
C GLU A 174 0.00 8.53 10.77
N THR A 175 0.74 9.09 9.82
CA THR A 175 0.71 10.53 9.55
C THR A 175 -0.66 10.97 9.03
N MET A 176 -1.22 10.24 8.08
CA MET A 176 -2.57 10.45 7.57
C MET A 176 -3.61 10.35 8.69
N THR A 177 -3.51 9.36 9.59
CA THR A 177 -4.41 9.22 10.75
C THR A 177 -4.42 10.50 11.59
N ARG A 178 -3.24 10.98 12.01
CA ARG A 178 -3.14 12.20 12.84
C ARG A 178 -3.72 13.43 12.13
N GLN A 179 -3.41 13.60 10.86
CA GLN A 179 -3.91 14.72 10.06
C GLN A 179 -5.43 14.68 9.90
N ARG A 180 -5.99 13.51 9.52
CA ARG A 180 -7.44 13.32 9.36
C ARG A 180 -8.19 13.56 10.67
N GLN A 181 -7.68 13.06 11.80
CA GLN A 181 -8.27 13.31 13.11
C GLN A 181 -8.30 14.80 13.45
N GLY A 182 -7.23 15.54 13.21
CA GLY A 182 -7.20 17.00 13.41
C GLY A 182 -8.18 17.73 12.49
N GLN A 183 -8.30 17.30 11.25
CA GLN A 183 -9.25 17.86 10.27
C GLN A 183 -10.70 17.58 10.69
N ILE A 184 -11.01 16.36 11.12
CA ILE A 184 -12.31 15.97 11.64
C ILE A 184 -12.71 16.88 12.82
N GLN A 185 -11.82 17.10 13.79
CA GLN A 185 -12.10 17.98 14.92
C GLN A 185 -12.45 19.42 14.48
N ARG A 186 -11.71 19.95 13.51
CA ARG A 186 -12.00 21.28 12.96
C ARG A 186 -13.35 21.32 12.23
N MET A 187 -13.70 20.27 11.48
CA MET A 187 -14.98 20.18 10.79
C MET A 187 -16.16 20.06 11.79
N LEU A 188 -15.99 19.30 12.87
CA LEU A 188 -17.02 19.22 13.93
C LEU A 188 -17.26 20.58 14.56
N ALA A 189 -16.21 21.39 14.77
CA ALA A 189 -16.35 22.76 15.26
C ALA A 189 -17.01 23.73 14.25
N LEU A 190 -17.01 23.40 12.95
CA LEU A 190 -17.72 24.17 11.93
C LEU A 190 -19.19 23.76 11.81
N ALA A 191 -19.53 22.55 12.21
CA ALA A 191 -20.89 21.99 12.16
C ALA A 191 -21.73 22.32 13.43
N ALA A 192 -21.07 22.75 14.51
CA ALA A 192 -21.70 23.15 15.80
C ALA A 192 -22.23 24.58 15.73
#